data_6ba80f43a554fdc0b8bb5a131b780c1d
#
_entry.id   6ba80f43a554fdc0b8bb5a131b780c1d
#
_cell.length_a   1.000
_cell.length_b   1.000
_cell.length_c   1.000
_cell.angle_alpha   90.00
_cell.angle_beta   90.00
_cell.angle_gamma   90.00
#
_symmetry.space_group_name_H-M   'P 1'
#
loop_
_entity.id
_entity.type
_entity.pdbx_description
1 polymer ?
#
loop_
_entity_poly.entity_id
_entity_poly.type
_entity_poly.pdbx_seq_one_letter_code
_entity_poly.pdbx_strand_id
1 'polypeptide(L)'
;GGGNIGFNLAKNLENTIDDVRIKIIEKDKDRAELIANELNNTIVINGNGLDEDILEEANLPEVETVIALTNDDEDNLMSSVMVEKFSQNKRTMALINKPNYSLLQSSLKIDDLIDPRMDTVSTILKHVHKGTIETAYTILNGEYEVIEADIIETSEPINKDLKNAN
;
A
#
# COMPACT_ATOMS: atom_id res chain seq x y z
N GLY A 1 -2.93 -11.38 1.73
CA GLY A 1 -3.50 -11.78 0.44
C GLY A 1 -2.47 -11.96 -0.65
N GLY A 2 -2.48 -13.13 -1.31
CA GLY A 2 -1.59 -13.50 -2.40
C GLY A 2 -2.16 -13.22 -3.81
N GLY A 3 -3.12 -12.31 -3.90
CA GLY A 3 -3.66 -11.82 -5.17
C GLY A 3 -2.60 -11.12 -6.02
N ASN A 4 -3.04 -10.46 -7.10
CA ASN A 4 -2.10 -9.81 -8.03
C ASN A 4 -1.24 -8.75 -7.35
N ILE A 5 -1.81 -7.94 -6.46
CA ILE A 5 -1.06 -6.88 -5.78
C ILE A 5 -0.05 -7.49 -4.80
N GLY A 6 -0.48 -8.38 -3.91
CA GLY A 6 0.39 -8.99 -2.89
C GLY A 6 1.53 -9.82 -3.49
N PHE A 7 1.22 -10.62 -4.51
CA PHE A 7 2.22 -11.40 -5.23
C PHE A 7 3.29 -10.51 -5.91
N ASN A 8 2.86 -9.49 -6.67
CA ASN A 8 3.81 -8.61 -7.35
C ASN A 8 4.61 -7.75 -6.38
N LEU A 9 4.00 -7.32 -5.25
CA LEU A 9 4.72 -6.63 -4.20
C LEU A 9 5.82 -7.51 -3.61
N ALA A 10 5.49 -8.75 -3.21
CA ALA A 10 6.47 -9.68 -2.66
C ALA A 10 7.61 -9.96 -3.66
N LYS A 11 7.28 -10.23 -4.91
CA LYS A 11 8.25 -10.47 -5.98
C LYS A 11 9.18 -9.27 -6.22
N ASN A 12 8.64 -8.06 -6.13
CA ASN A 12 9.45 -6.85 -6.27
C ASN A 12 10.39 -6.69 -5.06
N LEU A 13 9.86 -6.85 -3.84
CA LEU A 13 10.65 -6.72 -2.61
C LEU A 13 11.79 -7.74 -2.55
N GLU A 14 11.54 -9.02 -2.93
CA GLU A 14 12.59 -10.04 -3.00
C GLU A 14 13.75 -9.66 -3.93
N ASN A 15 13.47 -8.90 -5.00
CA ASN A 15 14.47 -8.53 -5.99
C ASN A 15 15.15 -7.19 -5.73
N THR A 16 14.61 -6.36 -4.85
CA THR A 16 15.07 -4.98 -4.66
C THR A 16 15.61 -4.68 -3.27
N ILE A 17 15.26 -5.50 -2.28
CA ILE A 17 15.67 -5.29 -0.88
C ILE A 17 16.41 -6.52 -0.38
N ASP A 18 17.68 -6.36 -0.05
CA ASP A 18 18.47 -7.41 0.56
C ASP A 18 17.98 -7.74 1.98
N ASP A 19 18.02 -9.01 2.35
CA ASP A 19 17.67 -9.52 3.69
C ASP A 19 16.19 -9.30 4.11
N VAL A 20 15.30 -8.92 3.18
CA VAL A 20 13.88 -8.83 3.49
C VAL A 20 13.27 -10.22 3.73
N ARG A 21 12.53 -10.37 4.82
CA ARG A 21 11.77 -11.59 5.12
C ARG A 21 10.28 -11.35 4.90
N ILE A 22 9.71 -12.04 3.94
CA ILE A 22 8.31 -11.86 3.53
C ILE A 22 7.51 -13.10 3.86
N LYS A 23 6.31 -12.89 4.40
CA LYS A 23 5.29 -13.93 4.57
C LYS A 23 4.00 -13.48 3.89
N ILE A 24 3.38 -14.39 3.15
CA ILE A 24 2.06 -14.16 2.55
C ILE A 24 1.08 -15.16 3.18
N ILE A 25 -0.03 -14.65 3.70
CA ILE A 25 -1.18 -15.46 4.10
C ILE A 25 -2.18 -15.41 2.94
N GLU A 26 -2.51 -16.57 2.36
CA GLU A 26 -3.45 -16.70 1.25
C GLU A 26 -4.50 -17.78 1.56
N LYS A 27 -5.77 -17.40 1.45
CA LYS A 27 -6.91 -18.26 1.81
C LYS A 27 -7.16 -19.35 0.76
N ASP A 28 -7.01 -19.01 -0.51
CA ASP A 28 -7.19 -19.93 -1.60
C ASP A 28 -5.97 -20.86 -1.73
N LYS A 29 -6.20 -22.15 -1.60
CA LYS A 29 -5.14 -23.16 -1.58
C LYS A 29 -4.39 -23.23 -2.91
N ASP A 30 -5.12 -23.24 -4.03
CA ASP A 30 -4.51 -23.38 -5.36
C ASP A 30 -3.66 -22.12 -5.66
N ARG A 31 -4.13 -20.98 -5.23
CA ARG A 31 -3.39 -19.72 -5.33
C ARG A 31 -2.15 -19.72 -4.44
N ALA A 32 -2.27 -20.17 -3.20
CA ALA A 32 -1.15 -20.28 -2.27
C ALA A 32 -0.04 -21.18 -2.83
N GLU A 33 -0.41 -22.36 -3.35
CA GLU A 33 0.54 -23.29 -3.98
C GLU A 33 1.21 -22.67 -5.22
N LEU A 34 0.45 -21.97 -6.07
CA LEU A 34 0.98 -21.33 -7.26
C LEU A 34 2.02 -20.27 -6.90
N ILE A 35 1.70 -19.34 -5.99
CA ILE A 35 2.63 -18.26 -5.64
C ILE A 35 3.83 -18.78 -4.85
N ALA A 36 3.69 -19.82 -4.04
CA ALA A 36 4.80 -20.46 -3.35
C ALA A 36 5.83 -21.07 -4.32
N ASN A 37 5.39 -21.53 -5.48
CA ASN A 37 6.28 -22.05 -6.52
C ASN A 37 6.98 -20.96 -7.34
N GLU A 38 6.42 -19.74 -7.37
CA GLU A 38 6.96 -18.63 -8.16
C GLU A 38 7.85 -17.66 -7.37
N LEU A 39 7.72 -17.66 -6.04
CA LEU A 39 8.50 -16.81 -5.14
C LEU A 39 9.70 -17.60 -4.59
N ASN A 40 10.84 -16.93 -4.42
CA ASN A 40 12.08 -17.60 -4.03
C ASN A 40 12.35 -17.58 -2.52
N ASN A 41 12.08 -16.44 -1.89
CA ASN A 41 12.42 -16.19 -0.48
C ASN A 41 11.20 -15.89 0.40
N THR A 42 9.99 -15.86 -0.18
CA THR A 42 8.74 -15.59 0.53
C THR A 42 8.14 -16.88 1.09
N ILE A 43 7.78 -16.88 2.35
CA ILE A 43 7.03 -17.96 2.98
C ILE A 43 5.54 -17.74 2.70
N VAL A 44 4.88 -18.74 2.12
CA VAL A 44 3.44 -18.69 1.87
C VAL A 44 2.71 -19.62 2.85
N ILE A 45 1.79 -19.05 3.61
CA ILE A 45 0.94 -19.73 4.58
C ILE A 45 -0.46 -19.83 3.97
N ASN A 46 -0.97 -21.06 3.82
CA ASN A 46 -2.35 -21.22 3.35
C ASN A 46 -3.32 -21.14 4.52
N GLY A 47 -4.11 -20.09 4.59
CA GLY A 47 -5.07 -19.88 5.65
C GLY A 47 -5.82 -18.56 5.54
N ASN A 48 -6.75 -18.36 6.45
CA ASN A 48 -7.48 -17.09 6.55
C ASN A 48 -6.73 -16.15 7.49
N GLY A 49 -6.40 -14.94 7.01
CA GLY A 49 -5.71 -13.90 7.79
C GLY A 49 -6.53 -13.33 8.95
N LEU A 50 -7.77 -13.77 9.15
CA LEU A 50 -8.59 -13.46 10.31
C LEU A 50 -8.55 -14.55 11.38
N ASP A 51 -7.91 -15.70 11.11
CA ASP A 51 -7.79 -16.79 12.07
C ASP A 51 -6.57 -16.58 12.96
N GLU A 52 -6.78 -16.70 14.26
CA GLU A 52 -5.76 -16.46 15.29
C GLU A 52 -4.59 -17.44 15.16
N ASP A 53 -4.87 -18.72 14.92
CA ASP A 53 -3.84 -19.76 14.73
C ASP A 53 -2.94 -19.46 13.52
N ILE A 54 -3.49 -18.94 12.44
CA ILE A 54 -2.76 -18.55 11.24
C ILE A 54 -1.88 -17.32 11.49
N LEU A 55 -2.37 -16.36 12.27
CA LEU A 55 -1.60 -15.19 12.68
C LEU A 55 -0.46 -15.57 13.62
N GLU A 56 -0.67 -16.55 14.50
CA GLU A 56 0.39 -17.12 15.34
C GLU A 56 1.44 -17.84 14.51
N GLU A 57 1.03 -18.68 13.53
CA GLU A 57 1.94 -19.35 12.60
C GLU A 57 2.80 -18.33 11.81
N ALA A 58 2.20 -17.20 11.44
CA ALA A 58 2.92 -16.10 10.81
C ALA A 58 3.94 -15.44 11.73
N ASN A 59 3.92 -15.72 13.05
CA ASN A 59 4.81 -15.16 14.06
C ASN A 59 4.79 -13.62 14.07
N LEU A 60 3.59 -13.05 14.22
CA LEU A 60 3.37 -11.60 14.23
C LEU A 60 4.31 -10.80 15.17
N PRO A 61 4.72 -11.29 16.36
CA PRO A 61 5.63 -10.54 17.23
C PRO A 61 6.95 -10.14 16.57
N GLU A 62 7.43 -10.89 15.59
CA GLU A 62 8.69 -10.61 14.88
C GLU A 62 8.49 -9.84 13.56
N VAL A 63 7.24 -9.52 13.19
CA VAL A 63 6.93 -8.78 11.97
C VAL A 63 7.00 -7.28 12.26
N GLU A 64 7.56 -6.49 11.37
CA GLU A 64 7.64 -5.02 11.47
C GLU A 64 6.42 -4.34 10.83
N THR A 65 5.97 -4.86 9.70
CA THR A 65 4.87 -4.27 8.93
C THR A 65 3.91 -5.36 8.45
N VAL A 66 2.63 -5.12 8.59
CA VAL A 66 1.57 -5.99 8.06
C VAL A 66 0.74 -5.22 7.04
N ILE A 67 0.55 -5.83 5.87
CA ILE A 67 -0.17 -5.21 4.76
C ILE A 67 -1.33 -6.12 4.35
N ALA A 68 -2.55 -5.67 4.55
CA ALA A 68 -3.75 -6.38 4.14
C ALA A 68 -4.13 -6.01 2.69
N LEU A 69 -4.04 -6.97 1.77
CA LEU A 69 -4.16 -6.79 0.32
C LEU A 69 -5.15 -7.77 -0.31
N THR A 70 -6.22 -8.12 0.41
CA THR A 70 -7.29 -8.95 -0.18
C THR A 70 -8.19 -8.11 -1.08
N ASN A 71 -9.13 -8.75 -1.75
CA ASN A 71 -10.16 -8.07 -2.54
C ASN A 71 -11.37 -7.62 -1.71
N ASP A 72 -11.36 -7.88 -0.41
CA ASP A 72 -12.42 -7.50 0.53
C ASP A 72 -11.92 -6.44 1.51
N ASP A 73 -12.53 -5.25 1.44
CA ASP A 73 -12.13 -4.10 2.25
C ASP A 73 -12.36 -4.34 3.75
N GLU A 74 -13.45 -5.01 4.09
CA GLU A 74 -13.82 -5.35 5.45
C GLU A 74 -12.82 -6.33 6.07
N ASP A 75 -12.42 -7.36 5.31
CA ASP A 75 -11.37 -8.30 5.72
C ASP A 75 -10.02 -7.59 5.90
N ASN A 76 -9.69 -6.63 5.01
CA ASN A 76 -8.45 -5.86 5.11
C ASN A 76 -8.42 -4.98 6.36
N LEU A 77 -9.50 -4.27 6.65
CA LEU A 77 -9.62 -3.45 7.85
C LEU A 77 -9.58 -4.32 9.11
N MET A 78 -10.32 -5.42 9.13
CA MET A 78 -10.40 -6.31 10.28
C MET A 78 -9.06 -7.00 10.56
N SER A 79 -8.34 -7.46 9.53
CA SER A 79 -7.00 -8.02 9.68
C SER A 79 -6.04 -7.03 10.33
N SER A 80 -6.09 -5.76 9.92
CA SER A 80 -5.25 -4.70 10.50
C SER A 80 -5.57 -4.46 11.98
N VAL A 81 -6.86 -4.44 12.34
CA VAL A 81 -7.30 -4.31 13.75
C VAL A 81 -6.85 -5.51 14.60
N MET A 82 -6.94 -6.73 14.06
CA MET A 82 -6.48 -7.93 14.75
C MET A 82 -4.96 -7.88 15.00
N VAL A 83 -4.18 -7.47 14.02
CA VAL A 83 -2.73 -7.31 14.15
C VAL A 83 -2.38 -6.34 15.27
N GLU A 84 -3.02 -5.19 15.35
CA GLU A 84 -2.80 -4.22 16.43
C GLU A 84 -3.11 -4.82 17.82
N LYS A 85 -4.13 -5.68 17.92
CA LYS A 85 -4.48 -6.38 19.14
C LYS A 85 -3.43 -7.40 19.58
N PHE A 86 -2.88 -8.16 18.62
CA PHE A 86 -1.90 -9.24 18.89
C PHE A 86 -0.48 -8.74 19.04
N SER A 87 -0.13 -7.63 18.40
CA SER A 87 1.24 -7.14 18.35
C SER A 87 1.27 -5.62 18.29
N GLN A 88 1.26 -4.98 19.46
CA GLN A 88 1.32 -3.52 19.56
C GLN A 88 2.57 -2.94 18.88
N ASN A 89 2.44 -1.74 18.34
CA ASN A 89 3.50 -0.97 17.69
C ASN A 89 4.01 -1.55 16.35
N LYS A 90 3.17 -2.28 15.63
CA LYS A 90 3.47 -2.69 14.26
C LYS A 90 2.83 -1.70 13.29
N ARG A 91 3.53 -1.42 12.20
CA ARG A 91 2.93 -0.64 11.11
C ARG A 91 1.89 -1.49 10.41
N THR A 92 0.68 -0.98 10.30
CA THR A 92 -0.42 -1.64 9.62
C THR A 92 -0.85 -0.84 8.40
N MET A 93 -1.03 -1.55 7.29
CA MET A 93 -1.49 -0.96 6.04
C MET A 93 -2.64 -1.80 5.48
N ALA A 94 -3.68 -1.15 4.99
CA ALA A 94 -4.82 -1.82 4.39
C ALA A 94 -5.19 -1.22 3.03
N LEU A 95 -5.42 -2.08 2.06
CA LEU A 95 -5.98 -1.69 0.77
C LEU A 95 -7.49 -1.52 0.92
N ILE A 96 -8.01 -0.39 0.45
CA ILE A 96 -9.45 -0.09 0.44
C ILE A 96 -9.90 0.37 -0.95
N ASN A 97 -11.04 -0.13 -1.38
CA ASN A 97 -11.69 0.27 -2.63
C ASN A 97 -12.89 1.20 -2.37
N LYS A 98 -13.42 1.23 -1.16
CA LYS A 98 -14.57 2.06 -0.78
C LYS A 98 -14.08 3.33 -0.07
N PRO A 99 -14.20 4.53 -0.69
CA PRO A 99 -13.65 5.77 -0.12
C PRO A 99 -14.18 6.10 1.29
N ASN A 100 -15.39 5.70 1.59
CA ASN A 100 -16.02 5.98 2.90
C ASN A 100 -15.28 5.32 4.08
N TYR A 101 -14.47 4.30 3.83
CA TYR A 101 -13.71 3.63 4.88
C TYR A 101 -12.49 4.42 5.35
N SER A 102 -12.06 5.43 4.60
CA SER A 102 -11.00 6.35 5.05
C SER A 102 -11.36 7.05 6.36
N LEU A 103 -12.65 7.27 6.62
CA LEU A 103 -13.15 7.87 7.88
C LEU A 103 -12.87 6.99 9.10
N LEU A 104 -12.68 5.69 8.91
CA LEU A 104 -12.44 4.72 9.99
C LEU A 104 -10.96 4.59 10.37
N GLN A 105 -10.05 5.09 9.55
CA GLN A 105 -8.59 4.91 9.71
C GLN A 105 -8.11 5.24 11.12
N SER A 106 -8.37 6.45 11.58
CA SER A 106 -7.93 6.91 12.90
C SER A 106 -8.61 6.16 14.05
N SER A 107 -9.89 5.82 13.90
CA SER A 107 -10.66 5.09 14.91
C SER A 107 -10.19 3.63 15.04
N LEU A 108 -9.76 3.02 13.95
CA LEU A 108 -9.25 1.66 13.90
C LEU A 108 -7.73 1.59 14.11
N LYS A 109 -7.04 2.74 14.24
CA LYS A 109 -5.58 2.86 14.42
C LYS A 109 -4.79 2.17 13.29
N ILE A 110 -5.26 2.30 12.06
CA ILE A 110 -4.55 1.81 10.88
C ILE A 110 -3.62 2.92 10.41
N ASP A 111 -2.33 2.63 10.26
CA ASP A 111 -1.34 3.64 9.91
C ASP A 111 -1.55 4.18 8.51
N ASP A 112 -1.74 3.29 7.53
CA ASP A 112 -1.91 3.68 6.13
C ASP A 112 -3.10 2.97 5.48
N LEU A 113 -3.94 3.74 4.80
CA LEU A 113 -4.95 3.21 3.88
C LEU A 113 -4.51 3.48 2.44
N ILE A 114 -4.53 2.44 1.62
CA ILE A 114 -4.11 2.47 0.22
C ILE A 114 -5.35 2.41 -0.66
N ASP A 115 -5.62 3.47 -1.43
CA ASP A 115 -6.67 3.47 -2.46
C ASP A 115 -6.01 3.30 -3.85
N PRO A 116 -6.03 2.11 -4.44
CA PRO A 116 -5.34 1.83 -5.70
C PRO A 116 -5.91 2.64 -6.89
N ARG A 117 -7.15 3.11 -6.78
CA ARG A 117 -7.76 3.96 -7.83
C ARG A 117 -7.17 5.36 -7.79
N MET A 118 -7.03 5.95 -6.59
CA MET A 118 -6.42 7.27 -6.44
C MET A 118 -4.94 7.24 -6.81
N ASP A 119 -4.21 6.19 -6.45
CA ASP A 119 -2.82 6.00 -6.88
C ASP A 119 -2.71 5.88 -8.41
N THR A 120 -3.64 5.16 -9.03
CA THR A 120 -3.69 5.04 -10.49
C THR A 120 -3.98 6.40 -11.14
N VAL A 121 -4.96 7.15 -10.64
CA VAL A 121 -5.30 8.49 -11.14
C VAL A 121 -4.09 9.41 -11.02
N SER A 122 -3.44 9.46 -9.85
CA SER A 122 -2.24 10.26 -9.62
C SER A 122 -1.11 9.90 -10.58
N THR A 123 -0.93 8.61 -10.85
CA THR A 123 0.07 8.12 -11.81
C THR A 123 -0.26 8.56 -13.24
N ILE A 124 -1.53 8.47 -13.66
CA ILE A 124 -1.96 8.93 -14.99
C ILE A 124 -1.76 10.45 -15.13
N LEU A 125 -2.14 11.22 -14.11
CA LEU A 125 -2.00 12.67 -14.12
C LEU A 125 -0.54 13.10 -14.32
N LYS A 126 0.43 12.42 -13.67
CA LYS A 126 1.87 12.67 -13.89
C LYS A 126 2.27 12.55 -15.37
N HIS A 127 1.65 11.63 -16.11
CA HIS A 127 1.96 11.44 -17.54
C HIS A 127 1.20 12.40 -18.48
N VAL A 128 0.06 12.94 -18.03
CA VAL A 128 -0.79 13.84 -18.83
C VAL A 128 -0.33 15.29 -18.72
N HIS A 129 0.14 15.70 -17.55
CA HIS A 129 0.66 17.05 -17.36
C HIS A 129 1.90 17.31 -18.23
N LYS A 130 1.87 18.43 -18.97
CA LYS A 130 3.00 18.88 -19.78
C LYS A 130 4.02 19.56 -18.87
N GLY A 131 5.17 18.94 -18.64
CA GLY A 131 6.26 19.49 -17.83
C GLY A 131 7.01 18.36 -17.10
N THR A 132 8.08 18.71 -16.46
CA THR A 132 8.86 17.80 -15.60
C THR A 132 8.19 17.76 -14.22
N ILE A 133 7.04 17.07 -14.12
CA ILE A 133 6.36 16.86 -12.85
C ILE A 133 7.00 15.64 -12.19
N GLU A 134 7.67 15.83 -11.06
CA GLU A 134 8.25 14.74 -10.29
C GLU A 134 7.17 14.00 -9.50
N THR A 135 6.26 14.73 -8.91
CA THR A 135 5.21 14.16 -8.06
C THR A 135 3.90 14.93 -8.18
N ALA A 136 2.79 14.20 -8.21
CA ALA A 136 1.44 14.76 -8.12
C ALA A 136 0.64 13.94 -7.11
N TYR A 137 0.09 14.58 -6.10
CA TYR A 137 -0.76 13.97 -5.09
C TYR A 137 -2.11 14.65 -5.06
N THR A 138 -3.17 13.88 -4.99
CA THR A 138 -4.50 14.40 -4.71
C THR A 138 -4.77 14.34 -3.20
N ILE A 139 -5.31 15.41 -2.65
CA ILE A 139 -5.71 15.50 -1.25
C ILE A 139 -7.20 15.83 -1.13
N LEU A 140 -7.80 15.58 0.03
CA LEU A 140 -9.22 15.81 0.32
C LEU A 140 -10.14 15.15 -0.73
N ASN A 141 -9.95 13.83 -0.95
CA ASN A 141 -10.77 13.04 -1.87
C ASN A 141 -10.77 13.54 -3.33
N GLY A 142 -9.68 14.17 -3.76
CA GLY A 142 -9.54 14.68 -5.14
C GLY A 142 -9.99 16.12 -5.33
N GLU A 143 -10.33 16.84 -4.26
CA GLU A 143 -10.71 18.25 -4.37
C GLU A 143 -9.50 19.17 -4.60
N TYR A 144 -8.31 18.75 -4.19
CA TYR A 144 -7.07 19.51 -4.37
C TYR A 144 -5.96 18.62 -4.89
N GLU A 145 -5.06 19.21 -5.64
CA GLU A 145 -3.86 18.57 -6.18
C GLU A 145 -2.61 19.30 -5.67
N VAL A 146 -1.64 18.54 -5.17
CA VAL A 146 -0.31 19.04 -4.82
C VAL A 146 0.65 18.53 -5.88
N ILE A 147 1.31 19.46 -6.57
CA ILE A 147 2.24 19.13 -7.66
C ILE A 147 3.64 19.58 -7.24
N GLU A 148 4.60 18.69 -7.35
CA GLU A 148 6.01 18.98 -7.30
C GLU A 148 6.59 18.93 -8.71
N ALA A 149 7.19 20.01 -9.16
CA ALA A 149 7.69 20.12 -10.52
C ALA A 149 9.03 20.86 -10.55
N ASP A 150 9.93 20.39 -11.40
CA ASP A 150 11.15 21.09 -11.72
C ASP A 150 10.89 22.33 -12.57
N ILE A 151 11.42 23.46 -12.13
CA ILE A 151 11.39 24.71 -12.88
C ILE A 151 12.61 24.73 -13.82
N ILE A 152 12.36 24.64 -15.12
CA ILE A 152 13.39 24.73 -16.15
C ILE A 152 13.64 26.18 -16.57
N GLU A 153 14.78 26.47 -17.19
CA GLU A 153 15.19 27.84 -17.58
C GLU A 153 14.18 28.60 -18.44
N THR A 154 13.28 27.89 -19.13
CA THR A 154 12.22 28.48 -19.96
C THR A 154 10.90 28.68 -19.21
N SER A 155 10.83 28.33 -17.92
CA SER A 155 9.61 28.46 -17.13
C SER A 155 9.31 29.92 -16.79
N GLU A 156 8.04 30.31 -16.89
CA GLU A 156 7.59 31.70 -16.63
C GLU A 156 7.94 32.24 -15.22
N PRO A 157 7.93 31.44 -14.14
CA PRO A 157 8.24 31.91 -12.79
C PRO A 157 9.73 32.22 -12.53
N ILE A 158 10.64 31.85 -13.42
CA ILE A 158 12.08 32.04 -13.22
C ILE A 158 12.40 33.53 -13.08
N ASN A 159 13.22 33.87 -12.08
CA ASN A 159 13.63 35.21 -11.73
C ASN A 159 12.48 36.17 -11.35
N LYS A 160 11.33 35.65 -10.93
CA LYS A 160 10.23 36.42 -10.38
C LYS A 160 10.05 36.12 -8.89
N ASP A 161 9.72 37.16 -8.11
CA ASP A 161 9.25 36.93 -6.74
C ASP A 161 7.95 36.09 -6.78
N LEU A 162 7.75 35.20 -5.83
CA LEU A 162 6.54 34.32 -5.74
C LEU A 162 5.22 35.09 -5.82
N LYS A 163 5.17 36.32 -5.26
CA LYS A 163 3.99 37.21 -5.32
C LYS A 163 3.65 37.68 -6.74
N ASN A 164 4.59 37.57 -7.70
CA ASN A 164 4.47 38.01 -9.09
C ASN A 164 4.52 36.85 -10.08
N ALA A 165 4.62 35.61 -9.58
CA ALA A 165 4.57 34.40 -10.37
C ALA A 165 3.11 33.93 -10.46
N ASN A 166 2.33 34.48 -11.38
CA ASN A 166 0.97 34.06 -11.68
C ASN A 166 0.99 33.08 -12.83
#